data_0aa8562122e2340e8a51044fb18296aa
#
_entry.id   0aa8562122e2340e8a51044fb18296aa
#
_cell.length_a   1.000
_cell.length_b   1.000
_cell.length_c   1.000
_cell.angle_alpha   90.00
_cell.angle_beta   90.00
_cell.angle_gamma   90.00
#
_symmetry.space_group_name_H-M   'P 1'
#
loop_
_entity.id
_entity.type
_entity.pdbx_description
1 polymer ?
#
loop_
_entity_poly.entity_id
_entity_poly.type
_entity_poly.pdbx_seq_one_letter_code
_entity_poly.pdbx_strand_id
1 'polypeptide(L)'
;MPVWFFLLIVCVTGTLATISQEIVWLANPDVRASKPADNAERLSFARILEEINRVEPETIVQSISRPQEDHFALTVRASYPDDTSPTLYVNPYTGAIQGVSPQFDFRQFTRALHGWWLVPFTNGFSWGWYLVSLMGLPMLASLITGLVVYKKFWRGFLKPTLRFNQGARIFWGISIDYRVSGRSGSSPSSPSLACGF
;
A
#
# COMPACT_ATOMS: atom_id res chain seq x y z
N MET A 1 8.70 -1.02 23.62
CA MET A 1 9.33 -0.35 22.47
C MET A 1 9.44 -1.20 21.20
N PRO A 2 9.84 -2.51 21.20
CA PRO A 2 10.04 -3.26 19.94
C PRO A 2 8.77 -3.43 19.09
N VAL A 3 7.60 -3.62 19.69
CA VAL A 3 6.33 -3.84 18.97
C VAL A 3 5.98 -2.68 18.03
N TRP A 4 6.17 -1.43 18.49
CA TRP A 4 5.88 -0.24 17.67
C TRP A 4 6.82 -0.10 16.46
N PHE A 5 8.07 -0.52 16.63
CA PHE A 5 9.04 -0.56 15.54
C PHE A 5 8.63 -1.56 14.45
N PHE A 6 8.21 -2.77 14.85
CA PHE A 6 7.71 -3.78 13.92
C PHE A 6 6.43 -3.32 13.22
N LEU A 7 5.49 -2.70 13.95
CA LEU A 7 4.29 -2.12 13.36
C LEU A 7 4.62 -1.04 12.33
N LEU A 8 5.59 -0.19 12.61
CA LEU A 8 6.05 0.83 11.67
C LEU A 8 6.57 0.18 10.38
N ILE A 9 7.41 -0.85 10.49
CA ILE A 9 7.93 -1.59 9.32
C ILE A 9 6.77 -2.20 8.54
N VAL A 10 5.83 -2.85 9.20
CA VAL A 10 4.66 -3.46 8.52
C VAL A 10 3.82 -2.40 7.80
N CYS A 11 3.59 -1.24 8.42
CA CYS A 11 2.86 -0.15 7.78
C CYS A 11 3.61 0.42 6.57
N VAL A 12 4.90 0.68 6.70
CA VAL A 12 5.74 1.21 5.60
C VAL A 12 5.82 0.20 4.45
N THR A 13 6.07 -1.08 4.75
CA THR A 13 6.14 -2.11 3.71
C THR A 13 4.80 -2.37 3.05
N GLY A 14 3.68 -2.24 3.78
CA GLY A 14 2.33 -2.30 3.22
C GLY A 14 2.04 -1.17 2.25
N THR A 15 2.43 0.06 2.62
CA THR A 15 2.33 1.22 1.71
C THR A 15 3.17 1.01 0.46
N LEU A 16 4.43 0.56 0.62
CA LEU A 16 5.29 0.25 -0.53
C LEU A 16 4.71 -0.88 -1.39
N ALA A 17 4.15 -1.93 -0.79
CA ALA A 17 3.52 -3.02 -1.52
C ALA A 17 2.32 -2.54 -2.34
N THR A 18 1.54 -1.59 -1.82
CA THR A 18 0.39 -1.00 -2.53
C THR A 18 0.82 -0.22 -3.76
N ILE A 19 1.86 0.62 -3.66
CA ILE A 19 2.33 1.45 -4.77
C ILE A 19 3.38 0.76 -5.64
N SER A 20 3.82 -0.45 -5.28
CA SER A 20 4.90 -1.17 -5.97
C SER A 20 4.58 -1.47 -7.43
N GLN A 21 3.30 -1.69 -7.75
CA GLN A 21 2.84 -1.95 -9.11
C GLN A 21 3.04 -0.72 -10.00
N GLU A 22 2.71 0.47 -9.50
CA GLU A 22 2.91 1.74 -10.19
C GLU A 22 4.39 2.07 -10.35
N ILE A 23 5.20 1.78 -9.32
CA ILE A 23 6.66 1.96 -9.41
C ILE A 23 7.25 1.08 -10.50
N VAL A 24 6.85 -0.19 -10.58
CA VAL A 24 7.32 -1.09 -11.64
C VAL A 24 6.85 -0.62 -13.00
N TRP A 25 5.62 -0.12 -13.13
CA TRP A 25 5.09 0.44 -14.37
C TRP A 25 5.88 1.66 -14.85
N LEU A 26 6.28 2.53 -13.90
CA LEU A 26 7.12 3.71 -14.22
C LEU A 26 8.54 3.31 -14.62
N ALA A 27 9.11 2.31 -13.95
CA ALA A 27 10.50 1.89 -14.15
C ALA A 27 10.70 0.98 -15.35
N ASN A 28 9.68 0.17 -15.72
CA ASN A 28 9.80 -0.84 -16.76
C ASN A 28 8.75 -0.59 -17.88
N PRO A 29 9.17 -0.18 -19.08
CA PRO A 29 8.28 0.05 -20.21
C PRO A 29 7.56 -1.23 -20.69
N ASP A 30 8.15 -2.43 -20.49
CA ASP A 30 7.57 -3.70 -20.93
C ASP A 30 6.28 -4.07 -20.17
N VAL A 31 6.08 -3.48 -19.00
CA VAL A 31 4.87 -3.66 -18.18
C VAL A 31 3.70 -2.80 -18.67
N ARG A 32 3.94 -1.87 -19.60
CA ARG A 32 2.93 -0.93 -20.08
C ARG A 32 2.16 -1.52 -21.26
N ALA A 33 0.83 -1.53 -21.15
CA ALA A 33 -0.02 -1.87 -22.27
C ALA A 33 -0.15 -0.65 -23.20
N SER A 34 0.36 -0.76 -24.43
CA SER A 34 0.14 0.25 -25.47
C SER A 34 -1.09 -0.09 -26.29
N LYS A 35 -2.06 0.83 -26.36
CA LYS A 35 -3.22 0.71 -27.25
C LYS A 35 -2.84 1.12 -28.66
N PRO A 36 -3.10 0.31 -29.69
CA PRO A 36 -2.86 0.70 -31.08
C PRO A 36 -3.83 1.78 -31.58
N ALA A 37 -5.03 1.87 -30.97
CA ALA A 37 -6.05 2.89 -31.23
C ALA A 37 -6.91 3.11 -29.97
N ASP A 38 -7.53 4.28 -29.84
CA ASP A 38 -8.34 4.63 -28.67
C ASP A 38 -9.52 3.68 -28.41
N ASN A 39 -10.07 3.11 -29.49
CA ASN A 39 -11.19 2.16 -29.44
C ASN A 39 -10.75 0.70 -29.53
N ALA A 40 -9.46 0.39 -29.38
CA ALA A 40 -8.98 -0.98 -29.43
C ALA A 40 -9.57 -1.79 -28.26
N GLU A 41 -10.21 -2.90 -28.59
CA GLU A 41 -10.69 -3.88 -27.62
C GLU A 41 -9.58 -4.84 -27.23
N ARG A 42 -9.65 -5.31 -25.98
CA ARG A 42 -8.73 -6.33 -25.49
C ARG A 42 -8.99 -7.67 -26.15
N LEU A 43 -7.95 -8.36 -26.55
CA LEU A 43 -8.04 -9.72 -27.07
C LEU A 43 -8.58 -10.70 -26.02
N SER A 44 -9.27 -11.73 -26.50
CA SER A 44 -9.64 -12.86 -25.66
C SER A 44 -8.41 -13.67 -25.25
N PHE A 45 -8.48 -14.37 -24.13
CA PHE A 45 -7.37 -15.22 -23.69
C PHE A 45 -7.02 -16.31 -24.71
N ALA A 46 -8.00 -16.82 -25.46
CA ALA A 46 -7.76 -17.81 -26.51
C ALA A 46 -6.88 -17.22 -27.63
N ARG A 47 -7.15 -15.99 -28.06
CA ARG A 47 -6.34 -15.32 -29.08
C ARG A 47 -4.93 -15.01 -28.58
N ILE A 48 -4.79 -14.61 -27.32
CA ILE A 48 -3.47 -14.35 -26.72
C ILE A 48 -2.66 -15.65 -26.66
N LEU A 49 -3.28 -16.76 -26.26
CA LEU A 49 -2.64 -18.06 -26.25
C LEU A 49 -2.22 -18.51 -27.64
N GLU A 50 -3.06 -18.29 -28.66
CA GLU A 50 -2.74 -18.57 -30.06
C GLU A 50 -1.53 -17.79 -30.55
N GLU A 51 -1.47 -16.48 -30.22
CA GLU A 51 -0.33 -15.63 -30.58
C GLU A 51 0.97 -16.05 -29.86
N ILE A 52 0.90 -16.41 -28.58
CA ILE A 52 2.06 -16.90 -27.83
C ILE A 52 2.56 -18.20 -28.45
N ASN A 53 1.67 -19.15 -28.72
CA ASN A 53 2.05 -20.45 -29.33
C ASN A 53 2.58 -20.30 -30.75
N ARG A 54 2.18 -19.25 -31.48
CA ARG A 54 2.70 -18.95 -32.79
C ARG A 54 4.14 -18.45 -32.76
N VAL A 55 4.48 -17.63 -31.74
CA VAL A 55 5.83 -17.04 -31.58
C VAL A 55 6.76 -18.03 -30.91
N GLU A 56 6.27 -18.74 -29.91
CA GLU A 56 7.04 -19.67 -29.09
C GLU A 56 6.30 -21.01 -28.94
N PRO A 57 6.35 -21.91 -29.95
CA PRO A 57 5.55 -23.12 -30.00
C PRO A 57 5.92 -24.16 -28.94
N GLU A 58 7.13 -24.10 -28.37
CA GLU A 58 7.58 -25.03 -27.32
C GLU A 58 7.21 -24.57 -25.89
N THR A 59 6.55 -23.42 -25.78
CA THR A 59 6.20 -22.83 -24.49
C THR A 59 4.88 -23.37 -23.95
N ILE A 60 4.89 -23.86 -22.72
CA ILE A 60 3.68 -24.26 -22.01
C ILE A 60 3.21 -23.09 -21.13
N VAL A 61 2.06 -22.52 -21.46
CA VAL A 61 1.45 -21.46 -20.66
C VAL A 61 0.78 -22.05 -19.43
N GLN A 62 1.31 -21.75 -18.24
CA GLN A 62 0.78 -22.21 -16.96
C GLN A 62 -0.37 -21.34 -16.46
N SER A 63 -0.25 -20.02 -16.58
CA SER A 63 -1.27 -19.07 -16.14
C SER A 63 -1.18 -17.74 -16.87
N ILE A 64 -2.34 -17.12 -17.10
CA ILE A 64 -2.47 -15.77 -17.63
C ILE A 64 -3.16 -14.93 -16.55
N SER A 65 -2.49 -13.90 -16.06
CA SER A 65 -3.05 -12.93 -15.12
C SER A 65 -3.33 -11.62 -15.80
N ARG A 66 -4.58 -11.16 -15.68
CA ARG A 66 -5.00 -9.86 -16.22
C ARG A 66 -5.04 -8.84 -15.09
N PRO A 67 -4.25 -7.78 -15.14
CA PRO A 67 -4.39 -6.63 -14.26
C PRO A 67 -5.78 -5.98 -14.40
N GLN A 68 -6.23 -5.33 -13.35
CA GLN A 68 -7.53 -4.68 -13.32
C GLN A 68 -7.53 -3.41 -14.18
N GLU A 69 -6.42 -2.70 -14.18
CA GLU A 69 -6.22 -1.44 -14.91
C GLU A 69 -5.80 -1.71 -16.36
N ASP A 70 -6.28 -0.85 -17.27
CA ASP A 70 -6.11 -1.01 -18.70
C ASP A 70 -4.71 -0.71 -19.22
N HIS A 71 -3.90 0.00 -18.43
CA HIS A 71 -2.57 0.44 -18.82
C HIS A 71 -1.45 -0.56 -18.49
N PHE A 72 -1.78 -1.69 -17.86
CA PHE A 72 -0.83 -2.76 -17.60
C PHE A 72 -0.88 -3.87 -18.65
N ALA A 73 0.30 -4.38 -18.99
CA ALA A 73 0.44 -5.59 -19.77
C ALA A 73 -0.08 -6.83 -19.00
N LEU A 74 -0.49 -7.85 -19.74
CA LEU A 74 -0.80 -9.16 -19.16
C LEU A 74 0.48 -9.81 -18.65
N THR A 75 0.34 -10.53 -17.56
CA THR A 75 1.44 -11.32 -17.00
C THR A 75 1.17 -12.79 -17.29
N VAL A 76 2.00 -13.40 -18.10
CA VAL A 76 1.89 -14.80 -18.52
C VAL A 76 3.02 -15.59 -17.90
N ARG A 77 2.70 -16.57 -17.07
CA ARG A 77 3.69 -17.53 -16.57
C ARG A 77 3.85 -18.64 -17.61
N ALA A 78 5.03 -18.74 -18.14
CA ALA A 78 5.42 -19.72 -19.13
C ALA A 78 6.36 -20.76 -18.52
N SER A 79 6.36 -21.97 -19.06
CA SER A 79 7.34 -23.02 -18.75
C SER A 79 7.98 -23.47 -20.04
N TYR A 80 9.29 -23.51 -20.05
CA TYR A 80 10.08 -23.95 -21.20
C TYR A 80 10.60 -25.37 -20.99
N PRO A 81 11.00 -26.08 -22.06
CA PRO A 81 11.54 -27.44 -21.96
C PRO A 81 12.84 -27.55 -21.17
N ASP A 82 13.57 -26.45 -21.01
CA ASP A 82 14.80 -26.34 -20.22
C ASP A 82 14.54 -26.17 -18.70
N ASP A 83 13.30 -26.41 -18.25
CA ASP A 83 12.83 -26.29 -16.86
C ASP A 83 12.86 -24.85 -16.33
N THR A 84 13.03 -23.85 -17.19
CA THR A 84 12.87 -22.45 -16.83
C THR A 84 11.41 -22.04 -16.86
N SER A 85 11.01 -21.21 -15.90
CA SER A 85 9.61 -20.74 -15.79
C SER A 85 9.54 -19.21 -15.69
N PRO A 86 9.90 -18.49 -16.76
CA PRO A 86 9.85 -17.04 -16.77
C PRO A 86 8.41 -16.53 -16.75
N THR A 87 8.27 -15.28 -16.36
CA THR A 87 7.03 -14.53 -16.49
C THR A 87 7.16 -13.56 -17.66
N LEU A 88 6.29 -13.71 -18.67
CA LEU A 88 6.26 -12.87 -19.85
C LEU A 88 5.28 -11.72 -19.68
N TYR A 89 5.61 -10.55 -20.20
CA TYR A 89 4.71 -9.42 -20.36
C TYR A 89 4.15 -9.41 -21.77
N VAL A 90 2.83 -9.49 -21.87
CA VAL A 90 2.12 -9.59 -23.14
C VAL A 90 1.13 -8.44 -23.28
N ASN A 91 1.12 -7.79 -24.43
CA ASN A 91 0.19 -6.70 -24.70
C ASN A 91 -1.24 -7.24 -24.81
N PRO A 92 -2.19 -6.73 -24.01
CA PRO A 92 -3.59 -7.23 -24.03
C PRO A 92 -4.36 -6.90 -25.31
N TYR A 93 -3.87 -5.97 -26.13
CA TYR A 93 -4.54 -5.52 -27.36
C TYR A 93 -3.97 -6.18 -28.62
N THR A 94 -2.68 -6.49 -28.63
CA THR A 94 -2.02 -7.05 -29.82
C THR A 94 -1.60 -8.51 -29.67
N GLY A 95 -1.53 -9.02 -28.43
CA GLY A 95 -0.98 -10.35 -28.14
C GLY A 95 0.55 -10.43 -28.21
N ALA A 96 1.22 -9.33 -28.53
CA ALA A 96 2.67 -9.31 -28.67
C ALA A 96 3.37 -9.47 -27.33
N ILE A 97 4.42 -10.31 -27.27
CA ILE A 97 5.31 -10.44 -26.13
C ILE A 97 6.20 -9.18 -26.09
N GLN A 98 6.11 -8.40 -25.01
CA GLN A 98 6.85 -7.14 -24.84
C GLN A 98 8.18 -7.33 -24.12
N GLY A 99 8.26 -8.32 -23.25
CA GLY A 99 9.46 -8.61 -22.49
C GLY A 99 9.27 -9.72 -21.48
N VAL A 100 10.35 -10.01 -20.77
CA VAL A 100 10.42 -11.03 -19.71
C VAL A 100 10.61 -10.34 -18.37
N SER A 101 9.91 -10.81 -17.36
CA SER A 101 10.08 -10.29 -16.00
C SER A 101 11.52 -10.51 -15.53
N PRO A 102 12.17 -9.49 -14.95
CA PRO A 102 13.50 -9.63 -14.38
C PRO A 102 13.47 -10.67 -13.24
N GLN A 103 14.61 -11.30 -12.97
CA GLN A 103 14.75 -12.27 -11.88
C GLN A 103 14.38 -11.66 -10.52
N PHE A 104 14.65 -10.37 -10.32
CA PHE A 104 14.22 -9.62 -9.15
C PHE A 104 12.96 -8.82 -9.47
N ASP A 105 11.82 -9.32 -9.01
CA ASP A 105 10.54 -8.61 -9.07
C ASP A 105 10.34 -7.79 -7.79
N PHE A 106 10.49 -6.47 -7.90
CA PHE A 106 10.33 -5.53 -6.79
C PHE A 106 8.93 -5.63 -6.16
N ARG A 107 7.89 -5.84 -6.97
CA ARG A 107 6.52 -6.01 -6.49
C ARG A 107 6.37 -7.28 -5.65
N GLN A 108 6.93 -8.39 -6.12
CA GLN A 108 6.90 -9.64 -5.38
C GLN A 108 7.73 -9.55 -4.10
N PHE A 109 8.89 -8.90 -4.15
CA PHE A 109 9.72 -8.66 -2.98
C PHE A 109 9.02 -7.85 -1.90
N THR A 110 8.41 -6.71 -2.25
CA THR A 110 7.68 -5.85 -1.28
C THR A 110 6.47 -6.56 -0.68
N ARG A 111 5.75 -7.35 -1.48
CA ARG A 111 4.64 -8.18 -1.00
C ARG A 111 5.12 -9.29 -0.07
N ALA A 112 6.24 -9.93 -0.40
CA ALA A 112 6.84 -10.97 0.43
C ALA A 112 7.32 -10.39 1.78
N LEU A 113 7.94 -9.23 1.75
CA LEU A 113 8.40 -8.53 2.94
C LEU A 113 7.22 -8.13 3.84
N HIS A 114 6.13 -7.61 3.26
CA HIS A 114 4.95 -7.21 4.02
C HIS A 114 4.13 -8.40 4.51
N GLY A 115 3.91 -9.40 3.65
CA GLY A 115 2.95 -10.48 3.91
C GLY A 115 3.48 -11.58 4.82
N TRP A 116 4.76 -11.94 4.67
CA TRP A 116 5.35 -13.07 5.41
C TRP A 116 6.82 -12.88 5.79
N TRP A 117 7.33 -11.65 5.74
CA TRP A 117 8.69 -11.30 6.17
C TRP A 117 9.79 -12.11 5.50
N LEU A 118 9.60 -12.44 4.21
CA LEU A 118 10.52 -13.27 3.42
C LEU A 118 10.77 -14.67 3.99
N VAL A 119 9.98 -15.11 4.98
CA VAL A 119 10.06 -16.47 5.51
C VAL A 119 9.58 -17.45 4.43
N PRO A 120 10.38 -18.45 4.05
CA PRO A 120 9.99 -19.35 2.97
C PRO A 120 8.74 -20.16 3.33
N PHE A 121 7.98 -20.48 2.29
CA PHE A 121 6.83 -21.38 2.42
C PHE A 121 7.33 -22.81 2.47
N THR A 122 6.90 -23.55 3.50
CA THR A 122 7.16 -24.99 3.63
C THR A 122 5.79 -25.68 3.61
N ASN A 123 5.55 -26.55 2.61
CA ASN A 123 4.27 -27.25 2.42
C ASN A 123 3.03 -26.31 2.35
N GLY A 124 3.16 -25.15 1.71
CA GLY A 124 2.11 -24.16 1.61
C GLY A 124 1.90 -23.29 2.85
N PHE A 125 2.76 -23.42 3.86
CA PHE A 125 2.68 -22.75 5.13
C PHE A 125 3.89 -21.84 5.37
N SER A 126 3.67 -20.62 5.89
CA SER A 126 4.74 -19.70 6.29
C SER A 126 4.47 -19.15 7.69
N TRP A 127 5.40 -19.35 8.60
CA TRP A 127 5.36 -18.77 9.94
C TRP A 127 5.35 -17.25 9.93
N GLY A 128 5.99 -16.64 8.94
CA GLY A 128 6.01 -15.19 8.75
C GLY A 128 4.61 -14.61 8.59
N TRP A 129 3.73 -15.31 7.89
CA TRP A 129 2.34 -14.89 7.70
C TRP A 129 1.59 -14.77 9.03
N TYR A 130 1.77 -15.74 9.94
CA TYR A 130 1.15 -15.69 11.27
C TYR A 130 1.73 -14.57 12.13
N LEU A 131 3.05 -14.32 12.05
CA LEU A 131 3.68 -13.23 12.77
C LEU A 131 3.13 -11.87 12.34
N VAL A 132 3.03 -11.62 11.03
CA VAL A 132 2.46 -10.38 10.50
C VAL A 132 0.98 -10.25 10.89
N SER A 133 0.21 -11.32 10.78
CA SER A 133 -1.22 -11.33 11.18
C SER A 133 -1.40 -11.06 12.68
N LEU A 134 -0.53 -11.63 13.52
CA LEU A 134 -0.54 -11.41 14.97
C LEU A 134 -0.28 -9.95 15.34
N MET A 135 0.52 -9.21 14.54
CA MET A 135 0.75 -7.78 14.75
C MET A 135 -0.52 -6.93 14.60
N GLY A 136 -1.56 -7.45 13.97
CA GLY A 136 -2.89 -6.81 13.92
C GLY A 136 -3.55 -6.69 15.30
N LEU A 137 -3.29 -7.60 16.24
CA LEU A 137 -3.89 -7.56 17.58
C LEU A 137 -3.46 -6.34 18.40
N PRO A 138 -2.16 -6.03 18.58
CA PRO A 138 -1.76 -4.83 19.29
C PRO A 138 -2.20 -3.54 18.57
N MET A 139 -2.29 -3.55 17.26
CA MET A 139 -2.82 -2.42 16.49
C MET A 139 -4.31 -2.19 16.80
N LEU A 140 -5.12 -3.25 16.80
CA LEU A 140 -6.53 -3.20 17.16
C LEU A 140 -6.72 -2.76 18.63
N ALA A 141 -5.93 -3.32 19.54
CA ALA A 141 -5.97 -2.93 20.97
C ALA A 141 -5.62 -1.44 21.14
N SER A 142 -4.62 -0.95 20.42
CA SER A 142 -4.24 0.47 20.42
C SER A 142 -5.36 1.37 19.88
N LEU A 143 -6.04 0.95 18.82
CA LEU A 143 -7.18 1.66 18.25
C LEU A 143 -8.33 1.75 19.25
N ILE A 144 -8.71 0.63 19.85
CA ILE A 144 -9.79 0.57 20.87
C ILE A 144 -9.43 1.45 22.06
N THR A 145 -8.21 1.32 22.59
CA THR A 145 -7.74 2.14 23.71
C THR A 145 -7.77 3.62 23.36
N GLY A 146 -7.31 3.99 22.17
CA GLY A 146 -7.37 5.36 21.67
C GLY A 146 -8.79 5.91 21.63
N LEU A 147 -9.75 5.14 21.14
CA LEU A 147 -11.16 5.53 21.09
C LEU A 147 -11.78 5.67 22.49
N VAL A 148 -11.44 4.77 23.42
CA VAL A 148 -11.98 4.80 24.80
C VAL A 148 -11.39 5.96 25.61
N VAL A 149 -10.08 6.18 25.51
CA VAL A 149 -9.39 7.25 26.26
C VAL A 149 -9.77 8.63 25.71
N TYR A 150 -9.99 8.74 24.43
CA TYR A 150 -10.28 10.01 23.77
C TYR A 150 -11.76 10.37 23.76
N LYS A 151 -12.43 10.33 24.95
CA LYS A 151 -13.85 10.69 25.10
C LYS A 151 -14.20 12.10 24.58
N LYS A 152 -13.26 13.05 24.59
CA LYS A 152 -13.44 14.40 24.05
C LYS A 152 -13.52 14.44 22.52
N PHE A 153 -12.95 13.44 21.84
CA PHE A 153 -12.95 13.35 20.38
C PHE A 153 -14.38 13.34 19.81
N TRP A 154 -15.24 12.49 20.36
CA TRP A 154 -16.63 12.39 19.91
C TRP A 154 -17.42 13.67 20.08
N ARG A 155 -17.16 14.44 21.17
CA ARG A 155 -17.83 15.73 21.40
C ARG A 155 -17.28 16.84 20.52
N GLY A 156 -16.00 16.80 20.16
CA GLY A 156 -15.35 17.78 19.27
C GLY A 156 -15.59 17.49 17.81
N PHE A 157 -15.67 16.23 17.42
CA PHE A 157 -15.90 15.81 16.03
C PHE A 157 -17.31 16.14 15.53
N LEU A 158 -18.33 16.02 16.43
CA LEU A 158 -19.73 16.35 16.10
C LEU A 158 -20.03 17.85 16.16
N LYS A 159 -19.10 18.68 16.66
CA LYS A 159 -19.23 20.16 16.67
C LYS A 159 -17.92 20.78 16.21
N PRO A 160 -17.59 20.73 14.92
CA PRO A 160 -16.45 21.45 14.40
C PRO A 160 -16.73 22.94 14.49
N THR A 161 -16.23 23.60 15.52
CA THR A 161 -16.23 25.07 15.60
C THR A 161 -15.14 25.55 14.64
N LEU A 162 -15.47 25.63 13.36
CA LEU A 162 -14.62 26.22 12.35
C LEU A 162 -14.59 27.73 12.56
N ARG A 163 -13.62 28.21 13.32
CA ARG A 163 -13.34 29.64 13.50
C ARG A 163 -12.52 30.18 12.33
N PHE A 164 -13.14 30.31 11.17
CA PHE A 164 -12.47 30.82 9.96
C PHE A 164 -12.07 32.30 10.03
N ASN A 165 -12.51 33.05 11.06
CA ASN A 165 -12.34 34.51 11.08
C ASN A 165 -11.27 35.02 12.06
N GLN A 166 -10.37 34.15 12.52
CA GLN A 166 -9.24 34.55 13.37
C GLN A 166 -7.95 34.21 12.67
N GLY A 167 -7.17 35.27 12.36
CA GLY A 167 -6.00 35.27 11.49
C GLY A 167 -5.01 34.11 11.66
N ALA A 168 -4.13 33.92 10.69
CA ALA A 168 -3.21 32.79 10.52
C ALA A 168 -2.40 32.36 11.75
N ARG A 169 -2.15 33.25 12.70
CA ARG A 169 -1.46 32.92 13.98
C ARG A 169 -2.23 31.98 14.88
N ILE A 170 -3.58 32.04 14.83
CA ILE A 170 -4.44 31.21 15.67
C ILE A 170 -4.63 29.81 15.05
N PHE A 171 -4.58 29.72 13.74
CA PHE A 171 -4.63 28.43 13.04
C PHE A 171 -3.47 27.52 13.43
N TRP A 172 -2.25 28.05 13.54
CA TRP A 172 -1.08 27.29 13.98
C TRP A 172 -1.06 27.06 15.50
N GLY A 173 -1.59 28.02 16.31
CA GLY A 173 -1.70 27.88 17.77
C GLY A 173 -2.63 26.77 18.20
N ILE A 174 -3.74 26.55 17.49
CA ILE A 174 -4.70 25.46 17.79
C ILE A 174 -4.05 24.08 17.60
N SER A 175 -3.15 23.94 16.64
CA SER A 175 -2.39 22.69 16.41
C SER A 175 -1.41 22.37 17.53
N ILE A 176 -0.96 23.37 18.29
CA ILE A 176 0.00 23.23 19.40
C ILE A 176 -0.71 23.10 20.74
N ASP A 177 -1.82 23.80 20.97
CA ASP A 177 -2.57 23.77 22.22
C ASP A 177 -3.27 22.42 22.47
N TYR A 178 -3.52 21.64 21.44
CA TYR A 178 -3.97 20.26 21.59
C TYR A 178 -2.93 19.36 22.29
N ARG A 179 -1.67 19.78 22.34
CA ARG A 179 -0.59 19.05 23.06
C ARG A 179 -0.41 19.51 24.50
N VAL A 180 -0.83 20.69 24.88
CA VAL A 180 -0.46 21.31 26.17
C VAL A 180 -1.60 21.35 27.17
N SER A 181 -2.85 21.24 26.76
CA SER A 181 -4.02 21.29 27.67
C SER A 181 -4.23 20.06 28.55
N GLY A 182 -3.21 19.22 28.69
CA GLY A 182 -3.17 18.10 29.66
C GLY A 182 -2.47 18.44 30.97
N ARG A 183 -2.02 19.68 31.23
CA ARG A 183 -1.26 19.98 32.44
C ARG A 183 -1.75 21.25 33.15
N SER A 184 -2.22 21.01 34.36
CA SER A 184 -2.36 21.89 35.52
C SER A 184 -3.35 23.03 35.44
N GLY A 185 -4.45 22.83 36.18
CA GLY A 185 -5.12 23.93 36.88
C GLY A 185 -4.20 24.50 37.93
N SER A 186 -3.83 25.74 37.80
CA SER A 186 -3.48 26.63 38.87
C SER A 186 -3.95 28.00 38.45
N SER A 187 -5.00 28.46 39.12
CA SER A 187 -5.54 29.80 39.03
C SER A 187 -4.50 30.82 39.55
N PRO A 188 -4.29 31.93 38.85
CA PRO A 188 -3.59 33.06 39.43
C PRO A 188 -4.57 33.80 40.36
N SER A 189 -4.25 33.83 41.64
CA SER A 189 -4.81 34.77 42.61
C SER A 189 -4.50 36.19 42.21
N SER A 190 -5.52 37.00 42.05
CA SER A 190 -5.44 38.43 41.85
C SER A 190 -4.81 39.12 43.05
N PRO A 191 -3.86 40.06 42.88
CA PRO A 191 -3.45 40.94 43.97
C PRO A 191 -4.51 42.05 44.13
N SER A 192 -5.08 42.11 45.31
CA SER A 192 -5.87 43.23 45.77
C SER A 192 -5.00 44.49 45.92
N LEU A 193 -5.34 45.51 45.16
CA LEU A 193 -4.88 46.88 45.41
C LEU A 193 -5.51 47.38 46.71
N ALA A 194 -4.73 47.45 47.74
CA ALA A 194 -5.01 48.28 48.92
C ALA A 194 -4.41 49.64 48.68
N CYS A 195 -5.25 50.64 48.37
CA CYS A 195 -4.99 52.07 48.59
C CYS A 195 -5.10 52.35 50.08
N GLY A 196 -4.16 53.09 50.62
CA GLY A 196 -4.19 53.58 51.98
C GLY A 196 -3.01 54.45 52.29
N PHE A 197 -3.27 55.76 52.26
CA PHE A 197 -2.52 56.90 52.87
C PHE A 197 -1.02 57.04 52.61
#